data_8a7ff6bbdecf2a3dc5ede7ec6e26230b
#
_entry.id   8a7ff6bbdecf2a3dc5ede7ec6e26230b
#
_cell.length_a   1.000
_cell.length_b   1.000
_cell.length_c   1.000
_cell.angle_alpha   90.00
_cell.angle_beta   90.00
_cell.angle_gamma   90.00
#
_symmetry.space_group_name_H-M   'P 1'
#
loop_
_entity.id
_entity.type
_entity.pdbx_description
1 polymer ?
#
loop_
_entity_poly.entity_id
_entity_poly.type
_entity_poly.pdbx_seq_one_letter_code
_entity_poly.pdbx_strand_id
1 'polypeptide(L)'
;QISYYNQKGELLLQEIPNGGALFLKARRFQSLPGDSFFLTASFLSNPSEKIYGMGQYQQETLNLKGCNLELAHRNSQASIPFYVSSLGYGFLWNNAAVGDVHFGTNTTQWTARSCKQLDYWITAGDTPAEIEEAYANVTGKSPMMPEYGLGFWQCKLRYYNQEQVLSIAREYKKRNIPLDVIVIDF
;
A
#
# COMPACT_ATOMS: atom_id res chain seq x y z
N GLN A 1 -12.27 21.95 -5.51
CA GLN A 1 -12.15 21.24 -4.23
C GLN A 1 -13.22 20.15 -4.16
N ILE A 2 -12.83 18.91 -3.87
CA ILE A 2 -13.71 17.76 -3.69
C ILE A 2 -13.74 17.41 -2.21
N SER A 3 -14.92 17.08 -1.70
CA SER A 3 -15.13 16.62 -0.33
C SER A 3 -15.90 15.30 -0.35
N TYR A 4 -15.53 14.38 0.50
CA TYR A 4 -16.12 13.06 0.62
C TYR A 4 -16.80 12.91 1.98
N TYR A 5 -18.02 12.41 1.95
CA TYR A 5 -18.87 12.26 3.13
C TYR A 5 -19.33 10.81 3.24
N ASN A 6 -19.54 10.34 4.47
CA ASN A 6 -20.23 9.07 4.69
C ASN A 6 -21.76 9.24 4.50
N GLN A 7 -22.48 8.13 4.62
CA GLN A 7 -23.96 8.14 4.48
C GLN A 7 -24.67 8.97 5.56
N LYS A 8 -24.00 9.25 6.68
CA LYS A 8 -24.50 10.07 7.78
C LYS A 8 -24.26 11.58 7.55
N GLY A 9 -23.60 11.96 6.44
CA GLY A 9 -23.23 13.33 6.13
C GLY A 9 -22.00 13.85 6.86
N GLU A 10 -21.21 12.97 7.49
CA GLU A 10 -19.97 13.33 8.15
C GLU A 10 -18.82 13.42 7.15
N LEU A 11 -18.00 14.46 7.24
CA LEU A 11 -16.86 14.67 6.36
C LEU A 11 -15.75 13.66 6.68
N LEU A 12 -15.37 12.86 5.68
CA LEU A 12 -14.31 11.86 5.78
C LEU A 12 -12.95 12.38 5.29
N LEU A 13 -12.95 12.96 4.08
CA LEU A 13 -11.75 13.45 3.42
C LEU A 13 -12.09 14.65 2.55
N GLN A 14 -11.18 15.60 2.45
CA GLN A 14 -11.36 16.80 1.64
C GLN A 14 -10.04 17.21 1.00
N GLU A 15 -10.10 17.62 -0.27
CA GLU A 15 -8.95 18.27 -0.92
C GLU A 15 -8.62 19.59 -0.23
N ILE A 16 -7.34 19.99 -0.23
CA ILE A 16 -6.97 21.33 0.22
C ILE A 16 -7.66 22.40 -0.64
N PRO A 17 -7.95 23.58 -0.08
CA PRO A 17 -8.43 24.70 -0.89
C PRO A 17 -7.35 25.15 -1.87
N ASN A 18 -7.77 25.50 -3.09
CA ASN A 18 -6.88 26.12 -4.05
C ASN A 18 -6.68 27.61 -3.72
N GLY A 19 -5.44 28.11 -3.92
CA GLY A 19 -5.12 29.54 -3.79
C GLY A 19 -4.31 29.88 -2.54
N GLY A 20 -4.61 31.06 -1.96
CA GLY A 20 -3.83 31.63 -0.86
C GLY A 20 -2.48 32.22 -1.32
N ALA A 21 -1.71 32.75 -0.36
CA ALA A 21 -0.42 33.40 -0.63
C ALA A 21 0.65 32.47 -1.24
N LEU A 22 0.51 31.16 -1.02
CA LEU A 22 1.42 30.14 -1.55
C LEU A 22 0.95 29.52 -2.86
N PHE A 23 -0.17 29.99 -3.44
CA PHE A 23 -0.77 29.46 -4.66
C PHE A 23 -0.96 27.93 -4.64
N LEU A 24 -1.39 27.39 -3.50
CA LEU A 24 -1.59 25.96 -3.31
C LEU A 24 -2.66 25.42 -4.28
N LYS A 25 -2.44 24.21 -4.74
CA LYS A 25 -3.37 23.47 -5.60
C LYS A 25 -3.60 22.08 -5.04
N ALA A 26 -4.87 21.69 -4.92
CA ALA A 26 -5.22 20.33 -4.50
C ALA A 26 -4.68 19.27 -5.47
N ARG A 27 -4.69 19.58 -6.76
CA ARG A 27 -4.16 18.72 -7.83
C ARG A 27 -3.20 19.51 -8.70
N ARG A 28 -2.02 18.97 -8.92
CA ARG A 28 -0.99 19.57 -9.76
C ARG A 28 -0.46 18.55 -10.75
N PHE A 29 -0.51 18.89 -12.02
CA PHE A 29 0.08 18.13 -13.12
C PHE A 29 1.23 18.97 -13.69
N GLN A 30 2.45 18.46 -13.61
CA GLN A 30 3.63 19.06 -14.19
C GLN A 30 4.06 18.22 -15.39
N SER A 31 4.00 18.78 -16.58
CA SER A 31 4.36 18.07 -17.81
C SER A 31 5.78 17.54 -17.79
N LEU A 32 5.95 16.32 -18.27
CA LEU A 32 7.22 15.63 -18.44
C LEU A 32 7.37 15.22 -19.92
N PRO A 33 8.61 14.95 -20.40
CA PRO A 33 8.81 14.35 -21.71
C PRO A 33 8.04 13.02 -21.85
N GLY A 34 7.56 12.70 -23.08
CA GLY A 34 6.90 11.44 -23.36
C GLY A 34 5.42 11.39 -22.96
N ASP A 35 4.72 12.52 -23.02
CA ASP A 35 3.28 12.63 -22.77
C ASP A 35 2.86 12.07 -21.40
N SER A 36 3.59 12.46 -20.38
CA SER A 36 3.35 12.10 -18.98
C SER A 36 3.46 13.31 -18.06
N PHE A 37 3.08 13.14 -16.79
CA PHE A 37 3.06 14.19 -15.80
C PHE A 37 3.70 13.71 -14.50
N PHE A 38 4.44 14.59 -13.82
CA PHE A 38 4.62 14.49 -12.39
C PHE A 38 3.35 15.00 -11.72
N LEU A 39 2.73 14.13 -10.93
CA LEU A 39 1.44 14.39 -10.29
C LEU A 39 1.62 14.63 -8.80
N THR A 40 0.89 15.61 -8.29
CA THR A 40 0.68 15.81 -6.85
C THR A 40 -0.81 15.92 -6.55
N ALA A 41 -1.28 15.20 -5.54
CA ALA A 41 -2.62 15.34 -4.98
C ALA A 41 -2.53 15.59 -3.49
N SER A 42 -3.26 16.59 -2.99
CA SER A 42 -3.14 17.05 -1.60
C SER A 42 -4.52 17.17 -0.94
N PHE A 43 -4.63 16.61 0.24
CA PHE A 43 -5.85 16.59 1.05
C PHE A 43 -5.58 17.26 2.41
N LEU A 44 -6.63 17.86 2.98
CA LEU A 44 -6.58 18.31 4.36
C LEU A 44 -6.40 17.10 5.27
N SER A 45 -5.59 17.25 6.28
CA SER A 45 -5.33 16.22 7.25
C SER A 45 -5.98 16.56 8.59
N ASN A 46 -6.63 15.58 9.22
CA ASN A 46 -7.12 15.74 10.58
C ASN A 46 -6.01 15.32 11.56
N PRO A 47 -5.56 16.20 12.48
CA PRO A 47 -4.49 15.89 13.42
C PRO A 47 -4.77 14.69 14.35
N SER A 48 -6.05 14.41 14.63
CA SER A 48 -6.46 13.28 15.49
C SER A 48 -6.62 11.97 14.73
N GLU A 49 -6.56 12.00 13.40
CA GLU A 49 -6.67 10.82 12.54
C GLU A 49 -5.51 9.86 12.76
N LYS A 50 -5.79 8.57 12.81
CA LYS A 50 -4.81 7.49 12.77
C LYS A 50 -4.93 6.76 11.43
N ILE A 51 -3.79 6.42 10.84
CA ILE A 51 -3.69 5.82 9.50
C ILE A 51 -2.98 4.48 9.62
N TYR A 52 -3.54 3.44 9.02
CA TYR A 52 -3.04 2.07 9.08
C TYR A 52 -3.02 1.44 7.68
N GLY A 53 -2.09 0.53 7.42
CA GLY A 53 -2.00 -0.17 6.13
C GLY A 53 -0.75 0.17 5.36
N MET A 54 -0.87 0.44 4.05
CA MET A 54 0.21 0.74 3.11
C MET A 54 1.12 -0.46 2.76
N GLY A 55 0.77 -1.67 3.20
CA GLY A 55 1.57 -2.86 2.98
C GLY A 55 2.58 -3.12 4.10
N GLN A 56 3.78 -3.54 3.73
CA GLN A 56 4.83 -3.90 4.70
C GLN A 56 6.04 -2.99 4.50
N TYR A 57 6.21 -2.06 5.41
CA TYR A 57 7.37 -1.17 5.50
C TYR A 57 8.20 -1.51 6.74
N GLN A 58 9.50 -1.22 6.68
CA GLN A 58 10.43 -1.40 7.82
C GLN A 58 10.33 -0.23 8.79
N GLN A 59 9.18 -0.05 9.41
CA GLN A 59 8.89 1.01 10.37
C GLN A 59 8.41 0.42 11.68
N GLU A 60 8.81 1.01 12.78
CA GLU A 60 8.42 0.57 14.13
C GLU A 60 7.04 1.06 14.55
N THR A 61 6.38 1.90 13.74
CA THR A 61 5.08 2.49 14.10
C THR A 61 3.94 1.87 13.32
N LEU A 62 2.88 1.51 14.02
CA LEU A 62 1.64 1.03 13.41
C LEU A 62 0.80 2.19 12.85
N ASN A 63 0.75 3.32 13.54
CA ASN A 63 0.06 4.52 13.06
C ASN A 63 1.00 5.33 12.17
N LEU A 64 0.66 5.43 10.92
CA LEU A 64 1.49 6.09 9.89
C LEU A 64 1.33 7.62 9.85
N LYS A 65 0.53 8.20 10.76
CA LYS A 65 0.41 9.67 10.84
C LYS A 65 1.76 10.30 11.16
N GLY A 66 2.18 11.27 10.37
CA GLY A 66 3.50 11.88 10.44
C GLY A 66 4.59 11.19 9.60
N CYS A 67 4.31 10.04 9.01
CA CYS A 67 5.29 9.30 8.21
C CYS A 67 5.37 9.79 6.76
N ASN A 68 6.55 9.62 6.18
CA ASN A 68 6.81 9.67 4.75
C ASN A 68 7.09 8.25 4.25
N LEU A 69 6.37 7.82 3.21
CA LEU A 69 6.58 6.52 2.59
C LEU A 69 6.90 6.68 1.11
N GLU A 70 7.97 6.04 0.64
CA GLU A 70 8.20 5.88 -0.79
C GLU A 70 7.27 4.79 -1.32
N LEU A 71 6.52 5.07 -2.38
CA LEU A 71 5.64 4.12 -3.05
C LEU A 71 6.45 3.33 -4.08
N ALA A 72 7.25 2.38 -3.59
CA ALA A 72 8.07 1.49 -4.39
C ALA A 72 8.32 0.19 -3.63
N HIS A 73 8.44 -0.92 -4.36
CA HIS A 73 8.91 -2.16 -3.79
C HIS A 73 10.43 -2.11 -3.59
N ARG A 74 10.89 -2.54 -2.44
CA ARG A 74 12.29 -2.65 -2.06
C ARG A 74 12.55 -4.03 -1.46
N ASN A 75 13.82 -4.38 -1.28
CA ASN A 75 14.15 -5.58 -0.51
C ASN A 75 13.57 -5.47 0.90
N SER A 76 12.88 -6.50 1.34
CA SER A 76 12.14 -6.59 2.61
C SER A 76 10.97 -5.58 2.76
N GLN A 77 10.51 -4.97 1.65
CA GLN A 77 9.42 -4.01 1.66
C GLN A 77 8.41 -4.32 0.56
N ALA A 78 7.13 -4.39 0.93
CA ALA A 78 6.01 -4.46 0.00
C ALA A 78 5.16 -3.20 0.13
N SER A 79 5.04 -2.43 -0.96
CA SER A 79 4.23 -1.21 -1.03
C SER A 79 2.86 -1.54 -1.60
N ILE A 80 1.81 -1.37 -0.79
CA ILE A 80 0.41 -1.51 -1.19
C ILE A 80 -0.25 -0.16 -0.90
N PRO A 81 -0.56 0.67 -1.90
CA PRO A 81 -0.96 2.06 -1.70
C PRO A 81 -2.43 2.18 -1.27
N PHE A 82 -2.81 1.42 -0.26
CA PHE A 82 -4.12 1.42 0.38
C PHE A 82 -3.95 1.58 1.89
N TYR A 83 -4.72 2.51 2.47
CA TYR A 83 -4.77 2.69 3.91
C TYR A 83 -6.20 2.74 4.43
N VAL A 84 -6.35 2.41 5.71
CA VAL A 84 -7.58 2.56 6.49
C VAL A 84 -7.39 3.71 7.49
N SER A 85 -8.34 4.62 7.50
CA SER A 85 -8.39 5.75 8.42
C SER A 85 -9.28 5.46 9.62
N SER A 86 -8.87 5.93 10.81
CA SER A 86 -9.71 5.89 12.01
C SER A 86 -10.98 6.75 11.91
N LEU A 87 -11.12 7.53 10.84
CA LEU A 87 -12.32 8.31 10.53
C LEU A 87 -13.37 7.51 9.74
N GLY A 88 -13.18 6.19 9.56
CA GLY A 88 -14.16 5.33 8.91
C GLY A 88 -14.10 5.35 7.38
N TYR A 89 -12.92 5.47 6.79
CA TYR A 89 -12.74 5.36 5.35
C TYR A 89 -11.44 4.64 4.98
N GLY A 90 -11.42 4.07 3.78
CA GLY A 90 -10.22 3.58 3.11
C GLY A 90 -9.88 4.43 1.88
N PHE A 91 -8.61 4.55 1.58
CA PHE A 91 -8.11 5.29 0.42
C PHE A 91 -7.13 4.41 -0.35
N LEU A 92 -7.42 4.19 -1.63
CA LEU A 92 -6.53 3.51 -2.57
C LEU A 92 -5.95 4.52 -3.56
N TRP A 93 -4.63 4.67 -3.59
CA TRP A 93 -3.91 5.39 -4.64
C TRP A 93 -3.67 4.44 -5.81
N ASN A 94 -4.57 4.44 -6.79
CA ASN A 94 -4.51 3.54 -7.94
C ASN A 94 -3.54 4.04 -9.01
N ASN A 95 -2.25 4.06 -8.68
CA ASN A 95 -1.19 4.52 -9.56
C ASN A 95 0.04 3.63 -9.44
N ALA A 96 0.49 3.07 -10.57
CA ALA A 96 1.64 2.17 -10.63
C ALA A 96 3.00 2.88 -10.66
N ALA A 97 3.02 4.20 -10.77
CA ALA A 97 4.26 4.95 -10.79
C ALA A 97 4.91 5.01 -9.41
N VAL A 98 6.23 4.97 -9.38
CA VAL A 98 6.98 5.33 -8.18
C VAL A 98 6.60 6.74 -7.75
N GLY A 99 6.39 6.93 -6.47
CA GLY A 99 6.01 8.21 -5.88
C GLY A 99 6.25 8.19 -4.38
N ASP A 100 5.59 9.09 -3.70
CA ASP A 100 5.70 9.24 -2.26
C ASP A 100 4.34 9.61 -1.67
N VAL A 101 4.09 9.21 -0.44
CA VAL A 101 3.01 9.75 0.37
C VAL A 101 3.56 10.37 1.64
N HIS A 102 3.11 11.57 1.95
CA HIS A 102 3.37 12.26 3.21
C HIS A 102 2.08 12.38 4.00
N PHE A 103 1.98 11.68 5.13
CA PHE A 103 0.86 11.76 6.08
C PHE A 103 1.10 12.87 7.12
N GLY A 104 1.20 14.10 6.67
CA GLY A 104 1.50 15.23 7.55
C GLY A 104 0.35 15.61 8.48
N THR A 105 0.65 16.46 9.45
CA THR A 105 -0.33 16.93 10.45
C THR A 105 -1.43 17.80 9.81
N ASN A 106 -1.06 18.67 8.88
CA ASN A 106 -2.01 19.60 8.24
C ASN A 106 -2.48 19.14 6.87
N THR A 107 -1.66 18.34 6.16
CA THR A 107 -1.96 17.86 4.82
C THR A 107 -1.46 16.45 4.63
N THR A 108 -2.24 15.64 3.92
CA THR A 108 -1.78 14.38 3.33
C THR A 108 -1.51 14.64 1.86
N GLN A 109 -0.29 14.34 1.41
CA GLN A 109 0.13 14.60 0.03
C GLN A 109 0.62 13.32 -0.63
N TRP A 110 0.12 13.07 -1.83
CA TRP A 110 0.50 11.97 -2.70
C TRP A 110 1.22 12.50 -3.92
N THR A 111 2.26 11.79 -4.35
CA THR A 111 2.96 12.09 -5.60
C THR A 111 3.06 10.85 -6.48
N ALA A 112 3.14 11.06 -7.80
CA ALA A 112 3.52 10.06 -8.78
C ALA A 112 4.55 10.69 -9.73
N ARG A 113 5.71 10.04 -9.87
CA ARG A 113 6.85 10.62 -10.60
C ARG A 113 6.61 10.68 -12.11
N SER A 114 5.81 9.77 -12.66
CA SER A 114 5.41 9.77 -14.07
C SER A 114 4.10 9.01 -14.25
N CYS A 115 3.04 9.70 -14.63
CA CYS A 115 1.73 9.11 -14.86
C CYS A 115 0.95 9.88 -15.93
N LYS A 116 -0.11 9.28 -16.45
CA LYS A 116 -1.01 9.91 -17.43
C LYS A 116 -2.29 10.48 -16.85
N GLN A 117 -2.67 10.01 -15.65
CA GLN A 117 -3.93 10.37 -15.01
C GLN A 117 -3.82 10.35 -13.49
N LEU A 118 -4.72 11.05 -12.84
CA LEU A 118 -5.00 10.92 -11.41
C LEU A 118 -6.10 9.88 -11.23
N ASP A 119 -5.78 8.82 -10.51
CA ASP A 119 -6.73 7.77 -10.16
C ASP A 119 -6.57 7.38 -8.70
N TYR A 120 -7.66 7.47 -7.94
CA TYR A 120 -7.74 7.00 -6.56
C TYR A 120 -9.18 6.63 -6.20
N TRP A 121 -9.35 5.78 -5.22
CA TRP A 121 -10.63 5.29 -4.74
C TRP A 121 -10.78 5.54 -3.27
N ILE A 122 -11.99 5.85 -2.85
CA ILE A 122 -12.36 6.04 -1.46
C ILE A 122 -13.53 5.12 -1.14
N THR A 123 -13.39 4.37 -0.05
CA THR A 123 -14.47 3.58 0.51
C THR A 123 -14.81 4.10 1.89
N ALA A 124 -16.04 3.92 2.35
CA ALA A 124 -16.47 4.26 3.70
C ALA A 124 -17.08 3.03 4.37
N GLY A 125 -16.92 2.91 5.67
CA GLY A 125 -17.52 1.86 6.48
C GLY A 125 -17.51 2.24 7.96
N ASP A 126 -18.43 1.68 8.73
CA ASP A 126 -18.51 1.90 10.17
C ASP A 126 -17.46 1.05 10.92
N THR A 127 -16.90 0.03 10.25
CA THR A 127 -15.85 -0.84 10.78
C THR A 127 -14.71 -1.02 9.79
N PRO A 128 -13.47 -1.32 10.24
CA PRO A 128 -12.37 -1.66 9.35
C PRO A 128 -12.69 -2.85 8.42
N ALA A 129 -13.45 -3.83 8.89
CA ALA A 129 -13.85 -5.00 8.10
C ALA A 129 -14.71 -4.62 6.90
N GLU A 130 -15.65 -3.70 7.04
CA GLU A 130 -16.47 -3.20 5.94
C GLU A 130 -15.63 -2.44 4.90
N ILE A 131 -14.64 -1.66 5.36
CA ILE A 131 -13.72 -0.94 4.50
C ILE A 131 -12.85 -1.91 3.69
N GLU A 132 -12.31 -2.94 4.35
CA GLU A 132 -11.50 -3.99 3.71
C GLU A 132 -12.34 -4.84 2.74
N GLU A 133 -13.60 -5.15 3.08
CA GLU A 133 -14.51 -5.84 2.17
C GLU A 133 -14.79 -5.02 0.91
N ALA A 134 -15.04 -3.72 1.07
CA ALA A 134 -15.24 -2.81 -0.06
C ALA A 134 -13.99 -2.74 -0.95
N TYR A 135 -12.80 -2.67 -0.35
CA TYR A 135 -11.52 -2.75 -1.06
C TYR A 135 -11.37 -4.07 -1.82
N ALA A 136 -11.63 -5.21 -1.16
CA ALA A 136 -11.53 -6.53 -1.77
C ALA A 136 -12.55 -6.75 -2.92
N ASN A 137 -13.71 -6.11 -2.84
CA ASN A 137 -14.71 -6.17 -3.92
C ASN A 137 -14.24 -5.44 -5.20
N VAL A 138 -13.39 -4.43 -5.06
CA VAL A 138 -12.82 -3.68 -6.21
C VAL A 138 -11.54 -4.31 -6.73
N THR A 139 -10.67 -4.79 -5.85
CA THR A 139 -9.33 -5.28 -6.20
C THR A 139 -9.24 -6.79 -6.37
N GLY A 140 -10.22 -7.53 -5.92
CA GLY A 140 -10.27 -8.98 -5.89
C GLY A 140 -10.13 -9.53 -4.47
N LYS A 141 -10.86 -10.62 -4.20
CA LYS A 141 -10.84 -11.31 -2.90
C LYS A 141 -9.58 -12.18 -2.79
N SER A 142 -8.97 -12.17 -1.61
CA SER A 142 -7.86 -13.07 -1.31
C SER A 142 -8.29 -14.53 -1.40
N PRO A 143 -7.54 -15.41 -2.12
CA PRO A 143 -7.82 -16.83 -2.13
C PRO A 143 -7.54 -17.45 -0.75
N MET A 144 -8.17 -18.60 -0.50
CA MET A 144 -7.82 -19.40 0.69
C MET A 144 -6.36 -19.86 0.58
N MET A 145 -5.57 -19.66 1.62
CA MET A 145 -4.21 -20.16 1.70
C MET A 145 -4.20 -21.70 1.54
N PRO A 146 -3.43 -22.27 0.61
CA PRO A 146 -3.27 -23.72 0.53
C PRO A 146 -2.55 -24.27 1.76
N GLU A 147 -2.91 -25.49 2.17
CA GLU A 147 -2.40 -26.10 3.40
C GLU A 147 -0.86 -26.15 3.48
N TYR A 148 -0.20 -26.46 2.36
CA TYR A 148 1.27 -26.48 2.29
C TYR A 148 1.91 -25.10 2.56
N GLY A 149 1.18 -24.03 2.34
CA GLY A 149 1.62 -22.65 2.65
C GLY A 149 1.81 -22.40 4.14
N LEU A 150 1.16 -23.20 4.99
CA LEU A 150 1.25 -23.13 6.46
C LEU A 150 2.32 -24.05 7.04
N GLY A 151 2.96 -24.88 6.22
CA GLY A 151 3.98 -25.83 6.64
C GLY A 151 5.39 -25.23 6.69
N PHE A 152 6.40 -26.12 6.72
CA PHE A 152 7.79 -25.70 6.82
C PHE A 152 8.38 -25.35 5.46
N TRP A 153 8.94 -24.16 5.35
CA TRP A 153 9.60 -23.63 4.18
C TRP A 153 11.12 -23.62 4.40
N GLN A 154 11.84 -24.46 3.67
CA GLN A 154 13.29 -24.53 3.71
C GLN A 154 13.89 -23.57 2.70
N CYS A 155 14.73 -22.67 3.18
CA CYS A 155 15.58 -21.81 2.36
C CYS A 155 17.02 -21.83 2.85
N LYS A 156 17.95 -21.58 1.99
CA LYS A 156 19.33 -21.19 2.33
C LYS A 156 19.78 -20.14 1.32
N LEU A 157 20.80 -19.37 1.69
CA LEU A 157 21.28 -18.24 0.89
C LEU A 157 21.51 -18.61 -0.59
N ARG A 158 22.03 -19.85 -0.84
CA ARG A 158 22.30 -20.26 -2.22
C ARG A 158 22.20 -21.77 -2.40
N TYR A 159 21.51 -22.18 -3.47
CA TYR A 159 21.59 -23.51 -4.07
C TYR A 159 22.32 -23.38 -5.40
N TYR A 160 23.34 -24.19 -5.64
CA TYR A 160 24.20 -24.04 -6.81
C TYR A 160 23.63 -24.72 -8.06
N ASN A 161 22.79 -25.77 -7.90
CA ASN A 161 22.20 -26.51 -9.00
C ASN A 161 20.96 -27.28 -8.56
N GLN A 162 20.25 -27.84 -9.52
CA GLN A 162 19.05 -28.66 -9.32
C GLN A 162 19.32 -29.87 -8.42
N GLU A 163 20.47 -30.53 -8.60
CA GLU A 163 20.80 -31.73 -7.85
C GLU A 163 20.94 -31.42 -6.35
N GLN A 164 21.51 -30.29 -6.00
CA GLN A 164 21.60 -29.86 -4.61
C GLN A 164 20.24 -29.60 -3.98
N VAL A 165 19.32 -28.95 -4.69
CA VAL A 165 17.94 -28.74 -4.22
C VAL A 165 17.25 -30.06 -3.95
N LEU A 166 17.33 -30.99 -4.92
CA LEU A 166 16.74 -32.32 -4.80
C LEU A 166 17.35 -33.15 -3.67
N SER A 167 18.68 -33.08 -3.48
CA SER A 167 19.37 -33.83 -2.43
C SER A 167 18.93 -33.37 -1.04
N ILE A 168 18.74 -32.07 -0.84
CA ILE A 168 18.24 -31.50 0.41
C ILE A 168 16.82 -31.98 0.68
N ALA A 169 15.91 -31.88 -0.29
CA ALA A 169 14.54 -32.37 -0.12
C ALA A 169 14.49 -33.85 0.23
N ARG A 170 15.31 -34.66 -0.45
CA ARG A 170 15.42 -36.11 -0.17
C ARG A 170 15.97 -36.40 1.21
N GLU A 171 16.91 -35.59 1.71
CA GLU A 171 17.49 -35.75 3.04
C GLU A 171 16.46 -35.43 4.14
N TYR A 172 15.63 -34.39 3.96
CA TYR A 172 14.49 -34.12 4.86
C TYR A 172 13.55 -35.32 4.92
N LYS A 173 13.16 -35.86 3.74
CA LYS A 173 12.32 -37.05 3.65
C LYS A 173 12.97 -38.26 4.33
N LYS A 174 14.24 -38.52 4.10
CA LYS A 174 14.99 -39.64 4.68
C LYS A 174 15.03 -39.57 6.21
N ARG A 175 15.14 -38.36 6.75
CA ARG A 175 15.15 -38.13 8.21
C ARG A 175 13.77 -38.05 8.82
N ASN A 176 12.71 -38.19 8.02
CA ASN A 176 11.33 -38.02 8.44
C ASN A 176 11.07 -36.64 9.09
N ILE A 177 11.69 -35.60 8.56
CA ILE A 177 11.48 -34.22 8.96
C ILE A 177 10.46 -33.60 7.99
N PRO A 178 9.38 -32.97 8.49
CA PRO A 178 8.42 -32.30 7.61
C PRO A 178 9.07 -31.24 6.73
N LEU A 179 8.66 -31.21 5.46
CA LEU A 179 9.09 -30.20 4.50
C LEU A 179 7.97 -30.03 3.47
N ASP A 180 7.44 -28.81 3.37
CA ASP A 180 6.34 -28.49 2.45
C ASP A 180 6.84 -27.74 1.22
N VAL A 181 7.77 -26.82 1.41
CA VAL A 181 8.31 -25.97 0.35
C VAL A 181 9.83 -25.84 0.43
N ILE A 182 10.50 -25.88 -0.72
CA ILE A 182 11.87 -25.40 -0.88
C ILE A 182 11.85 -24.09 -1.66
N VAL A 183 12.47 -23.06 -1.11
CA VAL A 183 12.57 -21.74 -1.72
C VAL A 183 13.94 -21.57 -2.37
N ILE A 184 13.94 -21.30 -3.67
CA ILE A 184 15.13 -20.87 -4.42
C ILE A 184 15.03 -19.35 -4.50
N ASP A 185 15.80 -18.68 -3.64
CA ASP A 185 15.71 -17.24 -3.48
C ASP A 185 16.85 -16.53 -4.22
N PHE A 186 18.03 -17.13 -4.23
CA PHE A 186 19.23 -16.47 -4.75
C PHE A 186 20.07 -17.42 -5.61
#